data_55453e5b4fdfbb8e28733ff212ee7696
#
_entry.id   55453e5b4fdfbb8e28733ff212ee7696
#
_cell.length_a   1.000
_cell.length_b   1.000
_cell.length_c   1.000
_cell.angle_alpha   90.00
_cell.angle_beta   90.00
_cell.angle_gamma   90.00
#
_symmetry.space_group_name_H-M   'P 1'
#
loop_
_entity.id
_entity.type
_entity.pdbx_description
1 polymer ?
#
loop_
_entity_poly.entity_id
_entity_poly.type
_entity_poly.pdbx_seq_one_letter_code
_entity_poly.pdbx_strand_id
1 'polypeptide(L)'
;MPVGSPVETATRTPSPVYRWSLRRLRHLLLALIAPVLALTLVTPAAEAQPGVLVYPGMEIRQDRVRCTLGYVDPQTRVAFTAGHCRASGLVTDQSGHVIGTQGSFRDNTPDGTTIDTNHQITDWLVVHLASDVAVNNVLPGGRVLVTDPAVVPVAGMPVCHFGVVTGESCGTVQAVNNGWFTMANGVVSQKGDSGGPVYTPTPDGRTVLIGMFNSTWGSFPAAVSWQVTSQQAREDVISAASVTLPAPAIP
;
A
#
# COMPACT_ATOMS: atom_id res chain seq x y z
N MET A 1 -53.01 68.30 -40.98
CA MET A 1 -52.10 69.44 -41.28
C MET A 1 -50.86 69.21 -40.47
N PRO A 2 -49.75 68.93 -40.95
CA PRO A 2 -48.81 69.81 -41.67
C PRO A 2 -48.00 69.01 -42.72
N VAL A 3 -47.66 69.63 -43.70
CA VAL A 3 -46.48 70.17 -44.32
C VAL A 3 -45.30 69.14 -44.47
N GLY A 4 -45.12 68.70 -45.70
CA GLY A 4 -43.94 67.98 -46.13
C GLY A 4 -42.71 68.87 -46.35
N SER A 5 -41.54 68.19 -46.23
CA SER A 5 -40.22 68.73 -46.61
C SER A 5 -39.55 67.89 -47.63
N PRO A 6 -38.77 68.42 -48.55
CA PRO A 6 -38.34 67.79 -49.77
C PRO A 6 -37.13 66.86 -49.62
N VAL A 7 -37.08 65.88 -50.47
CA VAL A 7 -36.00 64.89 -50.63
C VAL A 7 -34.86 65.58 -51.41
N GLU A 8 -33.68 65.70 -50.83
CA GLU A 8 -32.45 66.12 -51.44
C GLU A 8 -31.68 64.90 -51.99
N THR A 9 -31.52 64.86 -53.30
CA THR A 9 -30.83 63.82 -54.06
C THR A 9 -29.31 64.10 -54.05
N ALA A 10 -28.55 63.40 -53.19
CA ALA A 10 -27.12 63.47 -53.20
C ALA A 10 -26.49 62.48 -54.20
N THR A 11 -25.89 63.02 -55.25
CA THR A 11 -25.09 62.29 -56.22
C THR A 11 -23.78 61.82 -55.62
N ARG A 12 -23.61 60.50 -55.47
CA ARG A 12 -22.36 59.87 -55.03
C ARG A 12 -21.43 59.70 -56.19
N THR A 13 -20.26 60.30 -56.10
CA THR A 13 -19.08 60.02 -56.97
C THR A 13 -18.50 58.67 -56.61
N PRO A 14 -18.06 57.84 -57.56
CA PRO A 14 -17.45 56.56 -57.31
C PRO A 14 -16.03 56.68 -56.79
N SER A 15 -15.70 56.09 -55.66
CA SER A 15 -14.39 55.99 -55.07
C SER A 15 -13.52 55.00 -55.88
N PRO A 16 -12.19 55.17 -55.94
CA PRO A 16 -11.29 54.31 -56.70
C PRO A 16 -11.23 52.91 -56.10
N VAL A 17 -11.45 51.91 -56.92
CA VAL A 17 -11.36 50.46 -56.61
C VAL A 17 -9.91 50.12 -56.28
N TYR A 18 -9.60 49.84 -55.01
CA TYR A 18 -8.30 49.35 -54.59
C TYR A 18 -8.17 47.88 -55.06
N ARG A 19 -7.42 47.68 -56.12
CA ARG A 19 -7.00 46.31 -56.54
C ARG A 19 -5.91 45.84 -55.61
N TRP A 20 -6.28 45.21 -54.47
CA TRP A 20 -5.39 44.44 -53.68
C TRP A 20 -5.11 43.11 -54.40
N SER A 21 -3.86 42.89 -54.79
CA SER A 21 -3.44 41.70 -55.49
C SER A 21 -3.72 40.46 -54.67
N LEU A 22 -4.51 39.53 -55.21
CA LEU A 22 -4.84 38.21 -54.62
C LEU A 22 -3.62 37.39 -54.16
N ARG A 23 -2.41 37.75 -54.63
CA ARG A 23 -1.15 37.11 -54.22
C ARG A 23 -0.76 37.40 -52.79
N ARG A 24 -1.02 38.58 -52.23
CA ARG A 24 -0.71 38.89 -50.82
C ARG A 24 -1.67 38.23 -49.83
N LEU A 25 -2.91 37.98 -50.22
CA LEU A 25 -3.88 37.28 -49.38
C LEU A 25 -3.55 35.78 -49.21
N ARG A 26 -2.97 35.15 -50.24
CA ARG A 26 -2.51 33.74 -50.17
C ARG A 26 -1.35 33.54 -49.19
N HIS A 27 -0.41 34.47 -49.10
CA HIS A 27 0.73 34.38 -48.16
C HIS A 27 0.32 34.67 -46.72
N LEU A 28 -0.66 35.54 -46.48
CA LEU A 28 -1.19 35.80 -45.12
C LEU A 28 -2.03 34.65 -44.61
N LEU A 29 -2.80 33.94 -45.43
CA LEU A 29 -3.56 32.77 -45.06
C LEU A 29 -2.67 31.55 -44.76
N LEU A 30 -1.57 31.37 -45.49
CA LEU A 30 -0.61 30.29 -45.26
C LEU A 30 0.23 30.53 -43.99
N ALA A 31 0.52 31.78 -43.62
CA ALA A 31 1.26 32.13 -42.41
C ALA A 31 0.45 31.94 -41.12
N LEU A 32 -0.89 31.99 -41.18
CA LEU A 32 -1.78 31.78 -40.02
C LEU A 32 -2.12 30.29 -39.78
N ILE A 33 -2.00 29.44 -40.79
CA ILE A 33 -2.30 28.00 -40.66
C ILE A 33 -1.11 27.24 -40.04
N ALA A 34 0.14 27.66 -40.24
CA ALA A 34 1.32 27.01 -39.73
C ALA A 34 1.39 26.97 -38.18
N PRO A 35 1.08 28.05 -37.42
CA PRO A 35 1.09 27.97 -35.97
C PRO A 35 -0.10 27.22 -35.36
N VAL A 36 -1.24 27.11 -36.07
CA VAL A 36 -2.38 26.33 -35.58
C VAL A 36 -2.14 24.80 -35.67
N LEU A 37 -1.44 24.35 -36.69
CA LEU A 37 -1.07 22.93 -36.82
C LEU A 37 0.00 22.49 -35.83
N ALA A 38 0.88 23.42 -35.39
CA ALA A 38 1.91 23.13 -34.41
C ALA A 38 1.36 23.02 -32.97
N LEU A 39 0.20 23.61 -32.66
CA LEU A 39 -0.43 23.55 -31.35
C LEU A 39 -1.20 22.22 -31.07
N THR A 40 -1.51 21.44 -32.09
CA THR A 40 -2.29 20.21 -31.95
C THR A 40 -1.47 18.95 -31.65
N LEU A 41 -0.14 19.06 -31.55
CA LEU A 41 0.76 17.95 -31.28
C LEU A 41 1.26 17.88 -29.82
N VAL A 42 0.75 18.73 -28.94
CA VAL A 42 0.94 18.51 -27.51
C VAL A 42 -0.04 17.41 -27.09
N THR A 43 0.38 16.15 -27.29
CA THR A 43 -0.28 15.04 -26.58
C THR A 43 -0.19 15.35 -25.10
N PRO A 44 -1.31 15.42 -24.34
CA PRO A 44 -1.21 15.48 -22.92
C PRO A 44 -0.36 14.29 -22.48
N ALA A 45 0.72 14.54 -21.75
CA ALA A 45 1.40 13.48 -21.03
C ALA A 45 0.32 12.75 -20.23
N ALA A 46 0.17 11.45 -20.48
CA ALA A 46 -0.74 10.64 -19.67
C ALA A 46 -0.30 10.85 -18.22
N GLU A 47 -1.14 11.54 -17.44
CA GLU A 47 -0.92 11.61 -16.00
C GLU A 47 -0.91 10.17 -15.54
N ALA A 48 0.25 9.71 -15.08
CA ALA A 48 0.36 8.41 -14.45
C ALA A 48 -0.65 8.42 -13.29
N GLN A 49 -1.67 7.59 -13.37
CA GLN A 49 -2.60 7.43 -12.26
C GLN A 49 -1.76 7.12 -11.01
N PRO A 50 -2.02 7.77 -9.87
CA PRO A 50 -1.28 7.48 -8.65
C PRO A 50 -1.39 5.97 -8.40
N GLY A 51 -0.24 5.29 -8.45
CA GLY A 51 -0.17 3.85 -8.22
C GLY A 51 -0.71 3.54 -6.83
N VAL A 52 -1.24 2.33 -6.65
CA VAL A 52 -1.67 1.85 -5.34
C VAL A 52 -0.52 1.97 -4.36
N LEU A 53 -0.76 2.59 -3.21
CA LEU A 53 0.21 2.68 -2.12
C LEU A 53 0.00 1.50 -1.17
N VAL A 54 1.07 0.72 -0.94
CA VAL A 54 1.10 -0.38 0.02
C VAL A 54 1.83 0.07 1.29
N TYR A 55 1.17 -0.12 2.45
CA TYR A 55 1.66 0.33 3.74
C TYR A 55 1.19 -0.59 4.89
N PRO A 56 1.88 -0.63 6.05
CA PRO A 56 1.45 -1.40 7.21
C PRO A 56 0.09 -0.93 7.74
N GLY A 57 -0.79 -1.85 8.07
CA GLY A 57 -2.14 -1.54 8.55
C GLY A 57 -3.20 -1.43 7.45
N MET A 58 -2.85 -1.52 6.18
CA MET A 58 -3.85 -1.52 5.11
C MET A 58 -4.63 -2.84 5.04
N GLU A 59 -5.85 -2.78 4.52
CA GLU A 59 -6.63 -3.98 4.21
C GLU A 59 -6.01 -4.72 3.02
N ILE A 60 -5.87 -6.03 3.19
CA ILE A 60 -5.51 -6.95 2.11
C ILE A 60 -6.57 -8.03 1.95
N ARG A 61 -6.68 -8.53 0.73
CA ARG A 61 -7.60 -9.62 0.39
C ARG A 61 -6.90 -10.71 -0.41
N GLN A 62 -7.26 -11.94 -0.09
CA GLN A 62 -6.90 -13.12 -0.85
C GLN A 62 -8.18 -13.95 -1.00
N ASP A 63 -8.74 -14.00 -2.19
CA ASP A 63 -10.09 -14.51 -2.46
C ASP A 63 -11.13 -13.85 -1.54
N ARG A 64 -11.72 -14.61 -0.61
CA ARG A 64 -12.71 -14.14 0.35
C ARG A 64 -12.12 -13.81 1.73
N VAL A 65 -10.83 -14.04 1.91
CA VAL A 65 -10.14 -13.78 3.18
C VAL A 65 -9.75 -12.31 3.24
N ARG A 66 -10.21 -11.60 4.27
CA ARG A 66 -9.85 -10.22 4.58
C ARG A 66 -8.92 -10.20 5.78
N CYS A 67 -7.79 -9.54 5.64
CA CYS A 67 -6.78 -9.38 6.67
C CYS A 67 -6.17 -7.98 6.65
N THR A 68 -5.24 -7.75 7.56
CA THR A 68 -4.45 -6.53 7.69
C THR A 68 -3.00 -6.82 7.32
N LEU A 69 -2.35 -5.91 6.59
CA LEU A 69 -0.93 -6.01 6.28
C LEU A 69 -0.10 -5.58 7.50
N GLY A 70 0.83 -6.42 7.97
CA GLY A 70 1.56 -6.20 9.22
C GLY A 70 2.80 -5.33 9.07
N TYR A 71 3.65 -5.65 8.12
CA TYR A 71 4.91 -4.94 7.89
C TYR A 71 5.20 -4.82 6.40
N VAL A 72 5.82 -3.74 6.01
CA VAL A 72 6.32 -3.51 4.65
C VAL A 72 7.79 -3.12 4.74
N ASP A 73 8.64 -3.83 4.01
CA ASP A 73 10.02 -3.45 3.78
C ASP A 73 10.12 -2.80 2.39
N PRO A 74 10.28 -1.47 2.31
CA PRO A 74 10.34 -0.78 1.03
C PRO A 74 11.62 -1.11 0.23
N GLN A 75 12.69 -1.54 0.90
CA GLN A 75 13.98 -1.82 0.24
C GLN A 75 13.93 -3.14 -0.53
N THR A 76 13.39 -4.17 0.09
CA THR A 76 13.27 -5.50 -0.51
C THR A 76 11.96 -5.71 -1.27
N ARG A 77 11.01 -4.77 -1.15
CA ARG A 77 9.63 -4.87 -1.69
C ARG A 77 8.93 -6.14 -1.21
N VAL A 78 9.10 -6.44 0.06
CA VAL A 78 8.46 -7.56 0.75
C VAL A 78 7.54 -7.03 1.84
N ALA A 79 6.37 -7.62 1.96
CA ALA A 79 5.48 -7.35 3.07
C ALA A 79 5.14 -8.65 3.83
N PHE A 80 4.61 -8.49 5.05
CA PHE A 80 4.24 -9.59 5.93
C PHE A 80 2.81 -9.44 6.43
N THR A 81 2.12 -10.56 6.55
CA THR A 81 0.81 -10.68 7.19
C THR A 81 0.74 -12.03 7.92
N ALA A 82 -0.40 -12.37 8.53
CA ALA A 82 -0.58 -13.67 9.18
C ALA A 82 -0.65 -14.82 8.15
N GLY A 83 -0.12 -15.98 8.51
CA GLY A 83 -0.09 -17.18 7.67
C GLY A 83 -1.49 -17.73 7.39
N HIS A 84 -2.39 -17.70 8.38
CA HIS A 84 -3.78 -18.11 8.20
C HIS A 84 -4.59 -17.19 7.28
N CYS A 85 -4.05 -16.01 6.91
CA CYS A 85 -4.64 -15.12 5.90
C CYS A 85 -4.47 -15.65 4.47
N ARG A 86 -3.64 -16.69 4.31
CA ARG A 86 -3.36 -17.30 3.00
C ARG A 86 -4.61 -17.90 2.38
N ALA A 87 -4.80 -17.63 1.11
CA ALA A 87 -5.78 -18.29 0.26
C ALA A 87 -5.16 -18.60 -1.12
N SER A 88 -5.93 -19.01 -2.09
CA SER A 88 -5.48 -19.14 -3.47
C SER A 88 -5.42 -17.79 -4.17
N GLY A 89 -4.51 -17.64 -5.13
CA GLY A 89 -4.48 -16.49 -6.01
C GLY A 89 -3.53 -15.36 -5.61
N LEU A 90 -3.87 -14.15 -6.06
CA LEU A 90 -3.09 -12.94 -5.88
C LEU A 90 -3.50 -12.22 -4.60
N VAL A 91 -2.58 -11.45 -4.03
CA VAL A 91 -2.88 -10.52 -2.93
C VAL A 91 -3.36 -9.20 -3.51
N THR A 92 -4.53 -8.75 -3.09
CA THR A 92 -5.14 -7.49 -3.54
C THR A 92 -5.38 -6.52 -2.39
N ASP A 93 -5.57 -5.24 -2.71
CA ASP A 93 -6.13 -4.25 -1.78
C ASP A 93 -7.65 -4.42 -1.64
N GLN A 94 -8.29 -3.55 -0.85
CA GLN A 94 -9.73 -3.52 -0.65
C GLN A 94 -10.54 -3.26 -1.93
N SER A 95 -9.94 -2.62 -2.93
CA SER A 95 -10.55 -2.27 -4.22
C SER A 95 -10.36 -3.35 -5.28
N GLY A 96 -9.60 -4.42 -4.96
CA GLY A 96 -9.28 -5.51 -5.88
C GLY A 96 -8.06 -5.27 -6.76
N HIS A 97 -7.30 -4.20 -6.56
CA HIS A 97 -6.03 -4.00 -7.26
C HIS A 97 -5.00 -4.99 -6.74
N VAL A 98 -4.30 -5.66 -7.64
CA VAL A 98 -3.23 -6.60 -7.29
C VAL A 98 -2.06 -5.81 -6.71
N ILE A 99 -1.69 -6.14 -5.47
CA ILE A 99 -0.53 -5.54 -4.78
C ILE A 99 0.67 -6.46 -4.73
N GLY A 100 0.49 -7.75 -4.99
CA GLY A 100 1.58 -8.71 -4.99
C GLY A 100 1.14 -10.17 -5.08
N THR A 101 2.10 -11.04 -4.83
CA THR A 101 1.92 -12.49 -4.83
C THR A 101 2.39 -13.09 -3.50
N GLN A 102 1.79 -14.22 -3.12
CA GLN A 102 2.22 -14.98 -1.95
C GLN A 102 3.64 -15.53 -2.13
N GLY A 103 4.42 -15.43 -1.08
CA GLY A 103 5.71 -16.10 -0.92
C GLY A 103 5.64 -17.27 0.06
N SER A 104 6.73 -17.48 0.81
CA SER A 104 6.79 -18.48 1.89
C SER A 104 5.85 -18.12 3.03
N PHE A 105 5.40 -19.12 3.75
CA PHE A 105 4.50 -18.95 4.88
C PHE A 105 4.69 -20.08 5.90
N ARG A 106 4.30 -19.81 7.13
CA ARG A 106 4.07 -20.82 8.18
C ARG A 106 2.78 -20.50 8.91
N ASP A 107 2.02 -21.54 9.23
CA ASP A 107 0.81 -21.46 10.02
C ASP A 107 0.63 -22.80 10.76
N ASN A 108 0.78 -22.75 12.07
CA ASN A 108 0.49 -23.87 12.96
C ASN A 108 -0.45 -23.44 14.11
N THR A 109 -1.25 -22.37 13.84
CA THR A 109 -2.22 -21.87 14.81
C THR A 109 -3.16 -23.01 15.23
N PRO A 110 -3.22 -23.34 16.52
CA PRO A 110 -4.08 -24.43 16.99
C PRO A 110 -5.56 -24.10 16.80
N ASP A 111 -6.33 -25.11 16.41
CA ASP A 111 -7.78 -25.05 16.47
C ASP A 111 -8.23 -25.20 17.94
N GLY A 112 -9.01 -24.24 18.45
CA GLY A 112 -9.60 -24.32 19.78
C GLY A 112 -9.21 -23.18 20.70
N THR A 113 -9.70 -23.27 21.95
CA THR A 113 -9.58 -22.19 22.95
C THR A 113 -8.44 -22.39 23.97
N THR A 114 -7.80 -23.55 23.97
CA THR A 114 -6.73 -23.89 24.91
C THR A 114 -5.43 -24.04 24.16
N ILE A 115 -4.42 -23.27 24.56
CA ILE A 115 -3.10 -23.30 23.96
C ILE A 115 -2.08 -23.67 25.00
N ASP A 116 -1.23 -24.65 24.69
CA ASP A 116 -0.03 -24.94 25.47
C ASP A 116 0.95 -23.75 25.29
N THR A 117 1.26 -23.09 26.40
CA THR A 117 2.17 -21.94 26.43
C THR A 117 3.61 -22.29 26.01
N ASN A 118 3.99 -23.57 26.08
CA ASN A 118 5.28 -24.06 25.60
C ASN A 118 5.29 -24.36 24.10
N HIS A 119 4.11 -24.46 23.48
CA HIS A 119 4.01 -24.66 22.03
C HIS A 119 4.46 -23.40 21.29
N GLN A 120 5.43 -23.56 20.39
CA GLN A 120 5.82 -22.46 19.52
C GLN A 120 4.76 -22.23 18.46
N ILE A 121 4.16 -21.05 18.47
CA ILE A 121 3.20 -20.65 17.45
C ILE A 121 3.92 -19.85 16.37
N THR A 122 3.64 -20.23 15.14
CA THR A 122 4.09 -19.55 13.93
C THR A 122 2.88 -19.27 13.06
N ASP A 123 2.72 -18.03 12.63
CA ASP A 123 1.60 -17.61 11.80
C ASP A 123 2.02 -16.39 11.00
N TRP A 124 2.67 -16.62 9.85
CA TRP A 124 3.15 -15.55 8.99
C TRP A 124 3.14 -15.95 7.52
N LEU A 125 2.95 -14.98 6.66
CA LEU A 125 2.98 -15.06 5.20
C LEU A 125 3.81 -13.90 4.65
N VAL A 126 4.74 -14.21 3.76
CA VAL A 126 5.47 -13.23 2.95
C VAL A 126 4.63 -12.87 1.73
N VAL A 127 4.58 -11.58 1.41
CA VAL A 127 3.99 -11.06 0.17
C VAL A 127 5.08 -10.37 -0.64
N HIS A 128 5.35 -10.88 -1.84
CA HIS A 128 6.22 -10.22 -2.82
C HIS A 128 5.42 -9.14 -3.54
N LEU A 129 5.77 -7.87 -3.29
CA LEU A 129 5.03 -6.74 -3.81
C LEU A 129 5.28 -6.51 -5.31
N ALA A 130 4.22 -6.23 -6.04
CA ALA A 130 4.27 -5.92 -7.46
C ALA A 130 5.13 -4.67 -7.74
N SER A 131 5.81 -4.65 -8.89
CA SER A 131 6.77 -3.58 -9.22
C SER A 131 6.11 -2.21 -9.46
N ASP A 132 4.84 -2.20 -9.80
CA ASP A 132 4.04 -1.03 -10.16
C ASP A 132 3.30 -0.38 -8.98
N VAL A 133 3.36 -0.96 -7.77
CA VAL A 133 2.80 -0.33 -6.57
C VAL A 133 3.84 0.56 -5.87
N ALA A 134 3.40 1.68 -5.33
CA ALA A 134 4.19 2.46 -4.39
C ALA A 134 4.23 1.76 -3.02
N VAL A 135 5.34 1.89 -2.29
CA VAL A 135 5.50 1.22 -1.00
C VAL A 135 6.09 2.17 0.05
N ASN A 136 5.60 2.05 1.28
CA ASN A 136 6.25 2.69 2.44
C ASN A 136 6.05 1.83 3.70
N ASN A 137 6.71 2.21 4.78
CA ASN A 137 6.57 1.59 6.10
C ASN A 137 5.91 2.53 7.12
N VAL A 138 4.98 3.35 6.67
CA VAL A 138 4.28 4.35 7.49
C VAL A 138 2.91 3.83 7.88
N LEU A 139 2.66 3.75 9.17
CA LEU A 139 1.34 3.41 9.74
C LEU A 139 0.29 4.49 9.43
N PRO A 140 -0.99 4.15 9.38
CA PRO A 140 -2.05 5.14 9.49
C PRO A 140 -1.79 6.04 10.71
N GLY A 141 -1.87 7.37 10.52
CA GLY A 141 -1.47 8.34 11.55
C GLY A 141 -0.02 8.86 11.42
N GLY A 142 0.74 8.39 10.42
CA GLY A 142 2.00 9.02 9.98
C GLY A 142 3.27 8.54 10.69
N ARG A 143 3.20 7.55 11.58
CA ARG A 143 4.38 7.01 12.27
C ARG A 143 5.10 5.99 11.40
N VAL A 144 6.42 6.14 11.28
CA VAL A 144 7.28 5.17 10.59
C VAL A 144 7.44 3.93 11.47
N LEU A 145 7.05 2.77 10.94
CA LEU A 145 7.23 1.49 11.60
C LEU A 145 8.59 0.91 11.21
N VAL A 146 9.45 0.70 12.20
CA VAL A 146 10.78 0.15 12.01
C VAL A 146 10.93 -1.21 12.69
N THR A 147 11.95 -1.97 12.32
CA THR A 147 12.34 -3.21 12.99
C THR A 147 13.62 -2.99 13.77
N ASP A 148 13.70 -3.58 14.98
CA ASP A 148 14.89 -3.57 15.80
C ASP A 148 15.00 -4.94 16.50
N PRO A 149 16.01 -5.76 16.19
CA PRO A 149 16.14 -7.11 16.75
C PRO A 149 16.43 -7.11 18.26
N ALA A 150 16.85 -5.99 18.82
CA ALA A 150 17.07 -5.84 20.27
C ALA A 150 15.75 -5.59 21.05
N VAL A 151 14.70 -5.17 20.38
CA VAL A 151 13.40 -4.88 20.99
C VAL A 151 12.50 -6.09 20.85
N VAL A 152 12.30 -6.80 21.94
CA VAL A 152 11.44 -8.00 22.04
C VAL A 152 10.30 -7.78 22.99
N PRO A 153 9.16 -8.47 22.84
CA PRO A 153 8.03 -8.33 23.79
C PRO A 153 8.44 -8.79 25.19
N VAL A 154 8.10 -8.00 26.20
CA VAL A 154 8.28 -8.30 27.64
C VAL A 154 6.98 -7.98 28.37
N ALA A 155 6.60 -8.80 29.33
CA ALA A 155 5.38 -8.56 30.12
C ALA A 155 5.40 -7.15 30.77
N GLY A 156 4.27 -6.44 30.66
CA GLY A 156 4.14 -5.06 31.12
C GLY A 156 4.60 -3.98 30.11
N MET A 157 5.28 -4.36 29.01
CA MET A 157 5.70 -3.42 27.98
C MET A 157 4.48 -2.72 27.35
N PRO A 158 4.49 -1.38 27.16
CA PRO A 158 3.49 -0.68 26.38
C PRO A 158 3.44 -1.23 24.95
N VAL A 159 2.26 -1.47 24.45
CA VAL A 159 2.06 -2.03 23.10
C VAL A 159 0.84 -1.42 22.45
N CYS A 160 0.92 -1.20 21.15
CA CYS A 160 -0.22 -0.85 20.31
C CYS A 160 -0.38 -1.91 19.21
N HIS A 161 -1.61 -2.12 18.81
CA HIS A 161 -2.02 -2.92 17.66
C HIS A 161 -2.79 -2.03 16.68
N PHE A 162 -2.57 -2.21 15.40
CA PHE A 162 -3.39 -1.62 14.37
C PHE A 162 -4.06 -2.70 13.53
N GLY A 163 -5.39 -2.75 13.56
CA GLY A 163 -6.21 -3.62 12.72
C GLY A 163 -7.07 -2.82 11.77
N VAL A 164 -7.28 -3.32 10.57
CA VAL A 164 -8.11 -2.63 9.56
C VAL A 164 -9.57 -2.46 9.99
N VAL A 165 -10.04 -3.29 10.92
CA VAL A 165 -11.42 -3.24 11.45
C VAL A 165 -11.51 -2.40 12.72
N THR A 166 -10.59 -2.59 13.67
CA THR A 166 -10.64 -1.91 14.97
C THR A 166 -9.87 -0.59 15.00
N GLY A 167 -9.03 -0.32 14.01
CA GLY A 167 -8.08 0.80 14.05
C GLY A 167 -6.96 0.56 15.04
N GLU A 168 -6.39 1.64 15.56
CA GLU A 168 -5.35 1.59 16.59
C GLU A 168 -5.95 1.42 17.99
N SER A 169 -5.40 0.48 18.73
CA SER A 169 -5.68 0.32 20.16
C SER A 169 -4.39 -0.01 20.91
N CYS A 170 -4.23 0.54 22.10
CA CYS A 170 -3.01 0.40 22.89
C CYS A 170 -3.31 -0.14 24.29
N GLY A 171 -2.31 -0.80 24.88
CA GLY A 171 -2.36 -1.39 26.20
C GLY A 171 -0.99 -1.87 26.63
N THR A 172 -0.91 -3.10 27.16
CA THR A 172 0.35 -3.70 27.59
C THR A 172 0.46 -5.15 27.13
N VAL A 173 1.68 -5.64 26.95
CA VAL A 173 1.97 -7.07 26.83
C VAL A 173 1.55 -7.74 28.13
N GLN A 174 0.68 -8.73 28.06
CA GLN A 174 0.15 -9.44 29.24
C GLN A 174 1.05 -10.62 29.62
N ALA A 175 1.40 -11.48 28.66
CA ALA A 175 2.29 -12.62 28.87
C ALA A 175 3.09 -12.90 27.58
N VAL A 176 4.31 -13.39 27.76
CA VAL A 176 5.19 -13.81 26.67
C VAL A 176 5.38 -15.32 26.75
N ASN A 177 5.25 -15.99 25.63
CA ASN A 177 5.30 -17.43 25.48
C ASN A 177 6.35 -17.83 24.41
N ASN A 178 6.34 -19.07 23.96
CA ASN A 178 7.28 -19.56 22.97
C ASN A 178 6.92 -19.01 21.55
N GLY A 179 7.52 -17.92 21.14
CA GLY A 179 7.33 -17.31 19.83
C GLY A 179 6.07 -16.44 19.65
N TRP A 180 5.30 -16.27 20.71
CA TRP A 180 4.07 -15.49 20.71
C TRP A 180 3.81 -14.82 22.06
N PHE A 181 2.88 -13.85 22.10
CA PHE A 181 2.52 -13.14 23.31
C PHE A 181 1.06 -12.69 23.27
N THR A 182 0.50 -12.46 24.45
CA THR A 182 -0.84 -11.89 24.62
C THR A 182 -0.78 -10.44 25.06
N MET A 183 -1.86 -9.71 24.79
CA MET A 183 -1.99 -8.30 25.09
C MET A 183 -3.24 -8.05 25.92
N ALA A 184 -3.22 -6.98 26.73
CA ALA A 184 -4.31 -6.62 27.63
C ALA A 184 -4.39 -5.09 27.83
N ASN A 185 -5.26 -4.66 28.73
CA ASN A 185 -5.36 -3.28 29.22
C ASN A 185 -5.66 -2.24 28.13
N GLY A 186 -6.58 -2.58 27.20
CA GLY A 186 -7.07 -1.65 26.19
C GLY A 186 -6.83 -2.08 24.75
N VAL A 187 -5.97 -3.09 24.49
CA VAL A 187 -5.87 -3.65 23.14
C VAL A 187 -7.15 -4.40 22.79
N VAL A 188 -7.73 -4.06 21.66
CA VAL A 188 -8.93 -4.70 21.10
C VAL A 188 -8.63 -5.30 19.74
N SER A 189 -9.41 -6.31 19.36
CA SER A 189 -9.25 -6.97 18.07
C SER A 189 -10.56 -7.54 17.56
N GLN A 190 -10.70 -7.63 16.25
CA GLN A 190 -11.83 -8.26 15.57
C GLN A 190 -11.37 -9.06 14.36
N LYS A 191 -12.25 -9.91 13.84
CA LYS A 191 -11.99 -10.66 12.59
C LYS A 191 -11.72 -9.68 11.44
N GLY A 192 -10.58 -9.84 10.79
CA GLY A 192 -10.05 -8.95 9.75
C GLY A 192 -8.82 -8.16 10.21
N ASP A 193 -8.56 -8.06 11.53
CA ASP A 193 -7.33 -7.45 12.05
C ASP A 193 -6.12 -8.39 11.96
N SER A 194 -6.36 -9.66 11.65
CA SER A 194 -5.33 -10.69 11.46
C SER A 194 -4.19 -10.20 10.57
N GLY A 195 -2.96 -10.42 11.01
CA GLY A 195 -1.75 -9.99 10.34
C GLY A 195 -1.35 -8.54 10.63
N GLY A 196 -2.22 -7.74 11.27
CA GLY A 196 -1.96 -6.35 11.58
C GLY A 196 -0.73 -6.16 12.48
N PRO A 197 -0.02 -5.02 12.35
CA PRO A 197 1.20 -4.76 13.11
C PRO A 197 0.92 -4.61 14.60
N VAL A 198 1.79 -5.20 15.40
CA VAL A 198 1.86 -4.99 16.85
C VAL A 198 3.22 -4.37 17.16
N TYR A 199 3.21 -3.20 17.79
CA TYR A 199 4.40 -2.37 17.94
C TYR A 199 4.46 -1.67 19.29
N THR A 200 5.66 -1.27 19.68
CA THR A 200 5.91 -0.52 20.91
C THR A 200 6.51 0.86 20.58
N PRO A 201 6.06 1.94 21.24
CA PRO A 201 6.80 3.19 21.24
C PRO A 201 8.05 3.04 22.13
N THR A 202 9.17 3.50 21.64
CA THR A 202 10.45 3.49 22.38
C THR A 202 10.76 4.88 22.98
N PRO A 203 11.57 4.96 24.04
CA PRO A 203 11.91 6.25 24.68
C PRO A 203 12.60 7.26 23.74
N ASP A 204 13.26 6.78 22.69
CA ASP A 204 13.88 7.61 21.64
C ASP A 204 12.90 8.05 20.54
N GLY A 205 11.60 7.76 20.71
CA GLY A 205 10.53 8.21 19.81
C GLY A 205 10.32 7.33 18.59
N ARG A 206 11.00 6.18 18.46
CA ARG A 206 10.74 5.21 17.38
C ARG A 206 9.46 4.42 17.64
N THR A 207 8.85 3.90 16.59
CA THR A 207 7.76 2.93 16.63
C THR A 207 8.30 1.60 16.11
N VAL A 208 8.52 0.65 17.01
CA VAL A 208 9.22 -0.61 16.70
C VAL A 208 8.23 -1.77 16.63
N LEU A 209 8.25 -2.49 15.51
CA LEU A 209 7.49 -3.72 15.32
C LEU A 209 8.00 -4.81 16.26
N ILE A 210 7.10 -5.38 17.08
CA ILE A 210 7.41 -6.50 17.97
C ILE A 210 6.61 -7.76 17.66
N GLY A 211 5.57 -7.68 16.81
CA GLY A 211 4.76 -8.83 16.42
C GLY A 211 3.76 -8.52 15.34
N MET A 212 3.01 -9.56 14.95
CA MET A 212 1.85 -9.46 14.07
C MET A 212 0.65 -10.14 14.74
N PHE A 213 -0.51 -9.48 14.69
CA PHE A 213 -1.72 -10.00 15.30
C PHE A 213 -2.11 -11.34 14.67
N ASN A 214 -2.31 -12.33 15.51
CA ASN A 214 -2.68 -13.69 15.11
C ASN A 214 -4.16 -13.98 15.40
N SER A 215 -4.55 -13.94 16.67
CA SER A 215 -5.84 -14.42 17.12
C SER A 215 -6.24 -13.81 18.48
N THR A 216 -7.35 -14.25 19.02
CA THR A 216 -7.74 -13.95 20.39
C THR A 216 -7.82 -15.26 21.14
N TRP A 217 -7.05 -15.40 22.24
CA TRP A 217 -7.04 -16.58 23.08
C TRP A 217 -7.64 -16.27 24.45
N GLY A 218 -8.72 -16.97 24.77
CA GLY A 218 -9.59 -16.56 25.87
C GLY A 218 -10.16 -15.17 25.61
N SER A 219 -9.79 -14.21 26.46
CA SER A 219 -10.18 -12.79 26.34
C SER A 219 -9.03 -11.89 25.88
N PHE A 220 -7.88 -12.44 25.52
CA PHE A 220 -6.68 -11.69 25.24
C PHE A 220 -6.34 -11.71 23.75
N PRO A 221 -6.25 -10.54 23.09
CA PRO A 221 -5.61 -10.44 21.78
C PRO A 221 -4.19 -10.98 21.83
N ALA A 222 -3.78 -11.73 20.80
CA ALA A 222 -2.48 -12.40 20.74
C ALA A 222 -1.76 -12.10 19.44
N ALA A 223 -0.43 -12.11 19.50
CA ALA A 223 0.43 -11.85 18.36
C ALA A 223 1.59 -12.85 18.31
N VAL A 224 2.01 -13.22 17.12
CA VAL A 224 3.30 -13.92 16.88
C VAL A 224 4.43 -12.90 16.96
N SER A 225 5.55 -13.31 17.57
CA SER A 225 6.72 -12.45 17.75
C SER A 225 7.38 -12.13 16.41
N TRP A 226 7.68 -10.86 16.16
CA TRP A 226 8.44 -10.45 14.98
C TRP A 226 9.85 -11.04 14.94
N GLN A 227 10.52 -11.16 16.09
CA GLN A 227 11.85 -11.76 16.18
C GLN A 227 11.83 -13.18 15.60
N VAL A 228 10.89 -14.03 16.05
CA VAL A 228 10.77 -15.41 15.58
C VAL A 228 10.33 -15.45 14.10
N THR A 229 9.34 -14.66 13.74
CA THR A 229 8.85 -14.55 12.35
C THR A 229 9.97 -14.18 11.39
N SER A 230 10.71 -13.13 11.69
CA SER A 230 11.77 -12.64 10.80
C SER A 230 12.96 -13.62 10.70
N GLN A 231 13.24 -14.37 11.76
CA GLN A 231 14.24 -15.44 11.74
C GLN A 231 13.80 -16.57 10.82
N GLN A 232 12.58 -17.09 11.01
CA GLN A 232 12.03 -18.18 10.23
C GLN A 232 11.91 -17.84 8.74
N ALA A 233 11.47 -16.63 8.42
CA ALA A 233 11.38 -16.16 7.04
C ALA A 233 12.77 -16.15 6.35
N ARG A 234 13.81 -15.73 7.07
CA ARG A 234 15.20 -15.79 6.55
C ARG A 234 15.67 -17.23 6.35
N GLU A 235 15.37 -18.12 7.29
CA GLU A 235 15.73 -19.55 7.17
C GLU A 235 15.08 -20.18 5.94
N ASP A 236 13.82 -19.89 5.68
CA ASP A 236 13.09 -20.42 4.52
C ASP A 236 13.67 -19.90 3.20
N VAL A 237 14.09 -18.63 3.13
CA VAL A 237 14.77 -18.07 1.95
C VAL A 237 16.13 -18.76 1.71
N ILE A 238 16.92 -18.98 2.75
CA ILE A 238 18.23 -19.66 2.66
C ILE A 238 18.04 -21.11 2.22
N SER A 239 17.06 -21.80 2.77
CA SER A 239 16.75 -23.19 2.42
C SER A 239 16.32 -23.32 0.96
N ALA A 240 15.47 -22.41 0.47
CA ALA A 240 15.05 -22.38 -0.93
C ALA A 240 16.23 -22.14 -1.89
N ALA A 241 17.15 -21.23 -1.54
CA ALA A 241 18.35 -20.95 -2.32
C ALA A 241 19.29 -22.16 -2.37
N SER A 242 19.42 -22.91 -1.28
CA SER A 242 20.28 -24.11 -1.20
C SER A 242 19.79 -25.27 -2.06
N VAL A 243 18.48 -25.42 -2.22
CA VAL A 243 17.86 -26.44 -3.08
C VAL A 243 18.07 -26.15 -4.58
N THR A 244 18.25 -24.88 -4.93
CA THR A 244 18.38 -24.45 -6.33
C THR A 244 19.82 -24.57 -6.86
N LEU A 245 20.83 -24.77 -6.01
CA LEU A 245 22.21 -24.95 -6.44
C LEU A 245 22.43 -26.40 -6.92
N PRO A 246 22.93 -26.64 -8.15
CA PRO A 246 23.27 -27.97 -8.59
C PRO A 246 24.36 -28.55 -7.68
N ALA A 247 24.23 -29.85 -7.35
CA ALA A 247 25.28 -30.54 -6.60
C ALA A 247 26.62 -30.39 -7.34
N PRO A 248 27.74 -30.15 -6.65
CA PRO A 248 29.04 -30.10 -7.27
C PRO A 248 29.31 -31.40 -7.97
N ALA A 249 29.66 -31.35 -9.27
CA ALA A 249 30.08 -32.55 -10.01
C ALA A 249 31.30 -33.13 -9.28
N ILE A 250 31.16 -34.32 -8.72
CA ILE A 250 32.25 -35.05 -8.10
C ILE A 250 33.14 -35.56 -9.26
N PRO A 251 34.47 -35.26 -9.29
CA PRO A 251 35.37 -35.65 -10.36
C PRO A 251 35.59 -37.14 -10.43
#